data_eedb6c63c6969fd403350dc8d3f45e46
#
_entry.id   eedb6c63c6969fd403350dc8d3f45e46
#
_cell.length_a   1.000
_cell.length_b   1.000
_cell.length_c   1.000
_cell.angle_alpha   90.00
_cell.angle_beta   90.00
_cell.angle_gamma   90.00
#
_symmetry.space_group_name_H-M   'P 1'
#
loop_
_entity.id
_entity.type
_entity.pdbx_description
1 polymer ?
#
loop_
_entity_poly.entity_id
_entity_poly.type
_entity_poly.pdbx_seq_one_letter_code
_entity_poly.pdbx_strand_id
1 'polypeptide(L)'
;MKEVANHRTGINRCFDPIKPAAIDTFKDVPPLGPRDQEGAAGDWSAHDSAKGAARLAPDLLAVLPWFRDELASRVDADPVAVQAARGYRSGTQLKCERMDTPRNLQAGAFAGTAEAYLRYRPPYPKALLASLVAQAHLPGSAVLLDLACGPGRVTLDIAASFEHVHAIDLEAEMIEAGRREAAHRGVRNVEWRVGRAEEASIAAESVDLITIGEAFHRLDQVAIIEKALDWLKPGGSIAILGTYSILAGGEAWKEAVRAVARHWMTRAFPAGWADARAGAAVGPDAFKRLLIGASFMDVEVRSFAEPRDWTFDEIVGYLRSTSVCSEGALGDLFSGFEAGLKDALRPAEGHLFHEQLRCGFTMGRKQTDPHP
;
A
#
# COMPACT_ATOMS: atom_id res chain seq x y z
N MET A 1 -28.60 -55.20 27.73
CA MET A 1 -27.50 -56.19 27.88
C MET A 1 -26.54 -55.98 26.73
N LYS A 2 -25.27 -55.85 27.07
CA LYS A 2 -24.03 -55.71 26.30
C LYS A 2 -23.58 -54.33 25.98
N GLU A 3 -22.68 -53.92 26.84
CA GLU A 3 -21.59 -52.97 26.72
C GLU A 3 -20.76 -53.15 25.45
N VAL A 4 -20.30 -52.10 24.85
CA VAL A 4 -19.06 -52.10 24.11
C VAL A 4 -18.24 -50.86 24.44
N ALA A 5 -17.01 -51.15 24.80
CA ALA A 5 -16.04 -50.32 25.45
C ALA A 5 -15.44 -49.21 24.58
N ASN A 6 -15.06 -48.14 25.31
CA ASN A 6 -14.11 -47.09 24.96
C ASN A 6 -12.74 -47.64 24.54
N HIS A 7 -12.18 -47.10 23.42
CA HIS A 7 -10.73 -46.99 23.23
C HIS A 7 -10.35 -45.60 22.83
N ARG A 8 -9.92 -44.86 23.85
CA ARG A 8 -9.05 -43.68 23.67
C ARG A 8 -7.63 -44.18 23.42
N THR A 9 -7.04 -43.78 22.32
CA THR A 9 -5.57 -43.74 22.19
C THR A 9 -5.17 -42.33 21.83
N GLY A 10 -4.52 -41.69 22.80
CA GLY A 10 -3.92 -40.39 22.67
C GLY A 10 -2.65 -40.46 21.84
N ILE A 11 -2.44 -39.44 21.03
CA ILE A 11 -1.12 -39.05 20.53
C ILE A 11 -0.97 -37.57 20.86
N ASN A 12 -0.49 -37.26 22.04
CA ASN A 12 0.16 -35.99 22.34
C ASN A 12 1.55 -36.03 21.67
N ARG A 13 1.75 -35.26 20.60
CA ARG A 13 3.09 -34.85 20.19
C ARG A 13 3.24 -33.40 20.55
N CYS A 14 4.08 -33.15 21.54
CA CYS A 14 4.62 -31.87 21.91
C CYS A 14 5.34 -31.25 20.70
N PHE A 15 4.90 -30.09 20.27
CA PHE A 15 5.69 -29.22 19.42
C PHE A 15 6.60 -28.40 20.34
N ASP A 16 7.90 -28.70 20.31
CA ASP A 16 8.92 -27.83 20.89
C ASP A 16 8.94 -26.50 20.11
N PRO A 17 8.98 -25.36 20.78
CA PRO A 17 9.12 -24.07 20.12
C PRO A 17 10.52 -23.97 19.51
N ILE A 18 10.59 -23.82 18.19
CA ILE A 18 11.81 -23.51 17.47
C ILE A 18 12.33 -22.16 17.99
N LYS A 19 13.47 -22.21 18.70
CA LYS A 19 14.19 -20.99 19.11
C LYS A 19 14.63 -20.25 17.85
N PRO A 20 14.42 -18.92 17.76
CA PRO A 20 14.93 -18.14 16.64
C PRO A 20 16.43 -18.20 16.65
N ALA A 21 17.04 -18.76 15.59
CA ALA A 21 18.46 -18.66 15.35
C ALA A 21 18.80 -17.19 15.11
N ALA A 22 19.71 -16.64 15.89
CA ALA A 22 20.22 -15.29 15.68
C ALA A 22 20.81 -15.21 14.27
N ILE A 23 20.29 -14.30 13.47
CA ILE A 23 20.77 -14.02 12.12
C ILE A 23 22.05 -13.17 12.25
N ASP A 24 23.17 -13.83 12.42
CA ASP A 24 24.53 -13.23 12.44
C ASP A 24 25.27 -13.47 11.10
N THR A 25 24.54 -13.71 10.01
CA THR A 25 25.06 -14.20 8.72
C THR A 25 25.42 -13.14 7.70
N PHE A 26 25.49 -11.85 8.09
CA PHE A 26 25.94 -10.79 7.17
C PHE A 26 27.43 -10.44 7.27
N LYS A 27 28.26 -11.29 7.90
CA LYS A 27 29.70 -11.02 8.08
C LYS A 27 30.57 -11.24 6.85
N ASP A 28 30.09 -11.92 5.82
CA ASP A 28 30.92 -12.38 4.69
C ASP A 28 30.59 -11.77 3.32
N VAL A 29 30.04 -10.54 3.28
CA VAL A 29 29.95 -9.79 2.01
C VAL A 29 31.25 -8.98 1.86
N PRO A 30 32.09 -9.24 0.82
CA PRO A 30 33.36 -8.53 0.66
C PRO A 30 33.10 -7.03 0.46
N PRO A 31 33.92 -6.15 1.08
CA PRO A 31 33.81 -4.70 0.91
C PRO A 31 34.20 -4.32 -0.53
N LEU A 32 33.35 -3.53 -1.18
CA LEU A 32 33.69 -2.84 -2.42
C LEU A 32 34.88 -1.92 -2.13
N GLY A 33 35.92 -1.98 -2.99
CA GLY A 33 37.19 -1.31 -2.86
C GLY A 33 37.10 0.20 -2.59
N PRO A 34 38.17 0.80 -2.05
CA PRO A 34 38.17 2.15 -1.52
C PRO A 34 38.03 3.19 -2.63
N ARG A 35 37.09 4.10 -2.45
CA ARG A 35 37.18 5.44 -3.06
C ARG A 35 37.93 6.32 -2.08
N ASP A 36 39.03 6.88 -2.57
CA ASP A 36 39.87 7.82 -1.86
C ASP A 36 39.06 8.97 -1.26
N GLN A 37 39.05 9.08 0.06
CA GLN A 37 38.82 10.31 0.79
C GLN A 37 39.68 10.34 2.02
N GLU A 38 40.73 11.14 1.96
CA GLU A 38 41.45 11.65 3.12
C GLU A 38 40.54 12.56 3.94
N GLY A 39 40.49 12.36 5.25
CA GLY A 39 39.95 13.38 6.16
C GLY A 39 39.34 12.82 7.45
N ALA A 40 40.12 12.91 8.54
CA ALA A 40 39.74 13.04 9.94
C ALA A 40 39.04 11.82 10.61
N ALA A 41 39.83 11.07 11.34
CA ALA A 41 39.42 10.17 12.41
C ALA A 41 38.84 10.98 13.58
N GLY A 42 37.55 10.89 13.80
CA GLY A 42 36.82 11.37 14.98
C GLY A 42 36.31 10.16 15.75
N ASP A 43 36.60 10.11 17.02
CA ASP A 43 36.21 9.07 17.98
C ASP A 43 34.64 9.06 18.11
N TRP A 44 33.98 8.00 17.64
CA TRP A 44 32.52 7.84 17.69
C TRP A 44 32.16 7.01 18.92
N SER A 45 31.66 7.65 19.97
CA SER A 45 31.11 6.96 21.13
C SER A 45 29.73 6.34 20.82
N ALA A 46 29.40 5.25 21.50
CA ALA A 46 28.09 4.56 21.36
C ALA A 46 26.87 5.48 21.58
N HIS A 47 27.06 6.65 22.19
CA HIS A 47 26.03 7.66 22.46
C HIS A 47 25.62 8.44 21.20
N ASP A 48 26.51 8.60 20.22
CA ASP A 48 26.23 9.30 18.97
C ASP A 48 25.51 8.40 17.94
N SER A 49 25.70 7.08 18.03
CA SER A 49 24.98 6.11 17.20
C SER A 49 23.47 6.08 17.49
N ALA A 50 23.08 6.26 18.77
CA ALA A 50 21.68 6.32 19.16
C ALA A 50 20.99 7.61 18.68
N LYS A 51 21.72 8.72 18.64
CA LYS A 51 21.19 10.01 18.12
C LYS A 51 21.07 10.03 16.59
N GLY A 52 21.96 9.34 15.89
CA GLY A 52 21.88 9.14 14.44
C GLY A 52 20.68 8.28 14.03
N ALA A 53 20.43 7.18 14.74
CA ALA A 53 19.29 6.31 14.51
C ALA A 53 17.95 7.00 14.81
N ALA A 54 17.89 7.84 15.86
CA ALA A 54 16.70 8.61 16.20
C ALA A 54 16.34 9.70 15.18
N ARG A 55 17.30 10.17 14.37
CA ARG A 55 17.07 11.15 13.30
C ARG A 55 16.59 10.53 11.99
N LEU A 56 16.88 9.25 11.75
CA LEU A 56 16.46 8.54 10.53
C LEU A 56 15.08 7.88 10.66
N ALA A 57 14.60 7.71 11.89
CA ALA A 57 13.36 6.99 12.17
C ALA A 57 12.06 7.68 11.69
N PRO A 58 11.88 9.01 11.81
CA PRO A 58 10.68 9.69 11.35
C PRO A 58 10.43 9.54 9.85
N ASP A 59 11.50 9.50 9.09
CA ASP A 59 11.51 9.61 7.64
C ASP A 59 11.01 8.33 6.94
N LEU A 60 11.32 7.17 7.52
CA LEU A 60 10.87 5.87 7.01
C LEU A 60 9.42 5.55 7.38
N LEU A 61 8.90 6.14 8.46
CA LEU A 61 7.52 5.96 8.93
C LEU A 61 6.46 6.53 7.98
N ALA A 62 6.82 7.55 7.22
CA ALA A 62 5.90 8.22 6.31
C ALA A 62 5.62 7.41 5.03
N VAL A 63 6.48 6.46 4.68
CA VAL A 63 6.43 5.76 3.38
C VAL A 63 5.84 4.37 3.46
N LEU A 64 6.03 3.70 4.58
CA LEU A 64 5.56 2.32 4.75
C LEU A 64 4.81 2.20 6.08
N PRO A 65 3.50 1.93 6.07
CA PRO A 65 2.66 1.86 7.29
C PRO A 65 3.20 0.92 8.37
N TRP A 66 3.81 -0.19 7.96
CA TRP A 66 4.39 -1.19 8.86
C TRP A 66 5.63 -0.70 9.64
N PHE A 67 6.35 0.31 9.12
CA PHE A 67 7.50 0.88 9.83
C PHE A 67 7.07 1.72 11.04
N ARG A 68 5.91 2.35 10.95
CA ARG A 68 5.30 3.12 12.04
C ARG A 68 4.90 2.24 13.22
N ASP A 69 4.32 1.06 12.94
CA ASP A 69 3.80 0.17 13.99
C ASP A 69 4.95 -0.51 14.76
N GLU A 70 6.08 -0.77 14.12
CA GLU A 70 7.28 -1.30 14.79
C GLU A 70 7.96 -0.25 15.67
N LEU A 71 7.96 1.03 15.29
CA LEU A 71 8.49 2.12 16.14
C LEU A 71 7.55 2.41 17.31
N ALA A 72 6.23 2.36 17.11
CA ALA A 72 5.27 2.55 18.18
C ALA A 72 5.45 1.52 19.31
N SER A 73 5.81 0.27 18.98
CA SER A 73 6.11 -0.77 19.96
C SER A 73 7.43 -0.56 20.73
N ARG A 74 8.32 0.31 20.23
CA ARG A 74 9.63 0.62 20.86
C ARG A 74 9.65 1.98 21.58
N VAL A 75 8.66 2.83 21.33
CA VAL A 75 8.61 4.22 21.85
C VAL A 75 7.98 4.31 23.25
N ASP A 76 7.44 3.25 23.81
CA ASP A 76 6.95 3.23 25.21
C ASP A 76 8.04 3.49 26.28
N ALA A 77 9.28 3.78 25.86
CA ALA A 77 10.40 4.01 26.76
C ALA A 77 10.97 5.46 26.77
N ASP A 78 10.48 6.39 25.92
CA ASP A 78 11.03 7.77 25.88
C ASP A 78 9.96 8.87 26.03
N PRO A 79 9.96 9.61 27.16
CA PRO A 79 8.98 10.68 27.45
C PRO A 79 9.07 11.90 26.49
N VAL A 80 10.18 12.10 25.78
CA VAL A 80 10.39 13.26 24.90
C VAL A 80 9.62 13.14 23.60
N ALA A 81 9.44 11.89 23.10
CA ALA A 81 8.65 11.61 21.89
C ALA A 81 7.14 11.85 22.11
N VAL A 82 6.66 11.64 23.34
CA VAL A 82 5.24 11.86 23.71
C VAL A 82 4.89 13.35 23.77
N GLN A 83 5.85 14.22 24.07
CA GLN A 83 5.63 15.66 24.17
C GLN A 83 5.55 16.32 22.79
N ALA A 84 6.26 15.82 21.78
CA ALA A 84 6.16 16.28 20.39
C ALA A 84 4.79 15.97 19.77
N ALA A 85 4.16 14.85 20.16
CA ALA A 85 2.83 14.47 19.70
C ALA A 85 1.70 15.26 20.38
N ARG A 86 1.91 15.88 21.53
CA ARG A 86 0.92 16.68 22.26
C ARG A 86 0.82 18.14 21.83
N GLY A 87 1.78 18.67 21.08
CA GLY A 87 1.80 20.06 20.56
C GLY A 87 0.79 20.36 19.45
N TYR A 88 0.03 19.37 18.97
CA TYR A 88 -0.85 19.51 17.81
C TYR A 88 -2.31 19.82 18.15
N ARG A 89 -2.55 20.56 19.24
CA ARG A 89 -3.89 21.09 19.59
C ARG A 89 -3.86 22.59 19.74
N SER A 90 -3.86 23.32 18.61
CA SER A 90 -4.49 24.66 18.58
C SER A 90 -4.60 25.13 17.13
N GLY A 91 -5.81 25.52 16.74
CA GLY A 91 -6.21 25.90 15.40
C GLY A 91 -5.32 26.94 14.74
N THR A 92 -4.58 26.49 13.76
CA THR A 92 -3.96 27.36 12.76
C THR A 92 -4.31 26.78 11.40
N GLN A 93 -5.02 27.57 10.61
CA GLN A 93 -5.24 27.27 9.18
C GLN A 93 -3.86 27.08 8.54
N LEU A 94 -3.52 25.84 8.19
CA LEU A 94 -2.33 25.52 7.41
C LEU A 94 -2.53 26.04 5.99
N LYS A 95 -1.87 27.16 5.67
CA LYS A 95 -1.57 27.51 4.28
C LYS A 95 -0.62 26.43 3.79
N CYS A 96 -1.16 25.51 2.98
CA CYS A 96 -0.36 24.52 2.26
C CYS A 96 0.43 25.24 1.17
N GLU A 97 1.70 25.55 1.41
CA GLU A 97 2.64 25.90 0.35
C GLU A 97 2.79 24.65 -0.53
N ARG A 98 2.60 24.80 -1.85
CA ARG A 98 2.80 23.72 -2.81
C ARG A 98 4.24 23.24 -2.68
N MET A 99 4.42 22.10 -2.03
CA MET A 99 5.69 21.38 -2.06
C MET A 99 5.83 20.70 -3.42
N ASP A 100 6.99 20.83 -4.04
CA ASP A 100 7.30 20.13 -5.29
C ASP A 100 7.06 18.62 -5.11
N THR A 101 6.31 18.03 -6.05
CA THR A 101 5.97 16.60 -6.02
C THR A 101 7.26 15.76 -6.03
N PRO A 102 7.47 14.91 -5.03
CA PRO A 102 8.67 14.07 -4.99
C PRO A 102 8.79 13.15 -6.20
N ARG A 103 10.02 12.88 -6.64
CA ARG A 103 10.29 12.06 -7.85
C ARG A 103 9.61 10.69 -7.85
N ASN A 104 9.43 10.06 -6.70
CA ASN A 104 8.76 8.77 -6.55
C ASN A 104 7.22 8.84 -6.66
N LEU A 105 6.66 10.03 -6.73
CA LEU A 105 5.24 10.31 -7.03
C LEU A 105 5.05 10.83 -8.46
N GLN A 106 6.13 10.91 -9.24
CA GLN A 106 6.12 11.32 -10.65
C GLN A 106 5.80 10.15 -11.57
N ALA A 107 5.50 10.48 -12.83
CA ALA A 107 5.40 9.50 -13.90
C ALA A 107 6.67 8.63 -13.97
N GLY A 108 6.52 7.36 -14.29
CA GLY A 108 7.61 6.40 -14.38
C GLY A 108 7.88 5.59 -13.12
N ALA A 109 7.20 5.87 -11.98
CA ALA A 109 7.39 5.08 -10.77
C ALA A 109 6.97 3.60 -10.92
N PHE A 110 6.09 3.31 -11.86
CA PHE A 110 5.63 1.96 -12.21
C PHE A 110 6.02 1.55 -13.64
N ALA A 111 6.94 2.27 -14.28
CA ALA A 111 7.41 1.92 -15.62
C ALA A 111 7.93 0.47 -15.64
N GLY A 112 7.52 -0.30 -16.65
CA GLY A 112 7.89 -1.71 -16.81
C GLY A 112 7.24 -2.69 -15.84
N THR A 113 6.34 -2.24 -14.96
CA THR A 113 5.74 -3.13 -13.94
C THR A 113 4.36 -3.69 -14.31
N ALA A 114 3.74 -3.22 -15.39
CA ALA A 114 2.33 -3.49 -15.69
C ALA A 114 2.01 -5.00 -15.79
N GLU A 115 2.88 -5.79 -16.43
CA GLU A 115 2.69 -7.24 -16.53
C GLU A 115 2.84 -7.96 -15.19
N ALA A 116 3.88 -7.60 -14.40
CA ALA A 116 4.05 -8.14 -13.06
C ALA A 116 2.88 -7.76 -12.16
N TYR A 117 2.36 -6.53 -12.32
CA TYR A 117 1.19 -6.06 -11.59
C TYR A 117 -0.05 -6.91 -11.89
N LEU A 118 -0.37 -7.15 -13.16
CA LEU A 118 -1.51 -7.98 -13.57
C LEU A 118 -1.36 -9.42 -13.07
N ARG A 119 -0.16 -9.99 -13.15
CA ARG A 119 0.08 -11.39 -12.86
C ARG A 119 0.16 -11.70 -11.38
N TYR A 120 0.83 -10.87 -10.59
CA TYR A 120 1.24 -11.24 -9.23
C TYR A 120 0.51 -10.47 -8.11
N ARG A 121 -0.13 -9.33 -8.41
CA ARG A 121 -0.95 -8.66 -7.40
C ARG A 121 -2.21 -9.49 -7.10
N PRO A 122 -2.53 -9.77 -5.83
CA PRO A 122 -3.79 -10.43 -5.49
C PRO A 122 -5.00 -9.68 -6.03
N PRO A 123 -6.04 -10.35 -6.53
CA PRO A 123 -7.31 -9.69 -6.82
C PRO A 123 -7.94 -9.18 -5.53
N TYR A 124 -8.80 -8.18 -5.66
CA TYR A 124 -9.67 -7.82 -4.53
C TYR A 124 -10.68 -8.95 -4.27
N PRO A 125 -10.97 -9.28 -3.00
CA PRO A 125 -12.00 -10.26 -2.67
C PRO A 125 -13.34 -9.91 -3.32
N LYS A 126 -14.00 -10.88 -3.92
CA LYS A 126 -15.33 -10.66 -4.52
C LYS A 126 -16.35 -10.11 -3.51
N ALA A 127 -16.27 -10.58 -2.26
CA ALA A 127 -17.11 -10.10 -1.18
C ALA A 127 -16.88 -8.61 -0.87
N LEU A 128 -15.63 -8.13 -0.96
CA LEU A 128 -15.29 -6.71 -0.79
C LEU A 128 -15.93 -5.88 -1.90
N LEU A 129 -15.73 -6.27 -3.16
CA LEU A 129 -16.26 -5.52 -4.32
C LEU A 129 -17.79 -5.53 -4.34
N ALA A 130 -18.43 -6.66 -4.01
CA ALA A 130 -19.88 -6.74 -3.88
C ALA A 130 -20.41 -5.83 -2.75
N SER A 131 -19.73 -5.79 -1.61
CA SER A 131 -20.07 -4.89 -0.50
C SER A 131 -19.92 -3.42 -0.90
N LEU A 132 -18.84 -3.08 -1.62
CA LEU A 132 -18.61 -1.74 -2.14
C LEU A 132 -19.74 -1.26 -3.04
N VAL A 133 -20.10 -2.06 -4.05
CA VAL A 133 -21.18 -1.75 -5.00
C VAL A 133 -22.51 -1.64 -4.29
N ALA A 134 -22.83 -2.54 -3.35
CA ALA A 134 -24.08 -2.52 -2.60
C ALA A 134 -24.21 -1.25 -1.74
N GLN A 135 -23.14 -0.80 -1.10
CA GLN A 135 -23.14 0.40 -0.25
C GLN A 135 -23.18 1.71 -1.05
N ALA A 136 -22.74 1.69 -2.29
CA ALA A 136 -22.79 2.86 -3.15
C ALA A 136 -24.24 3.25 -3.54
N HIS A 137 -25.23 2.37 -3.36
CA HIS A 137 -26.64 2.60 -3.71
C HIS A 137 -26.82 3.15 -5.13
N LEU A 138 -26.19 2.48 -6.10
CA LEU A 138 -26.08 2.95 -7.47
C LEU A 138 -27.45 3.01 -8.18
N PRO A 139 -27.74 4.09 -8.95
CA PRO A 139 -28.85 4.11 -9.88
C PRO A 139 -28.60 3.18 -11.07
N GLY A 140 -29.64 2.88 -11.86
CA GLY A 140 -29.50 2.02 -13.03
C GLY A 140 -28.57 2.55 -14.13
N SER A 141 -28.31 3.86 -14.15
CA SER A 141 -27.42 4.56 -15.08
C SER A 141 -26.21 5.15 -14.36
N ALA A 142 -25.60 4.39 -13.47
CA ALA A 142 -24.48 4.85 -12.64
C ALA A 142 -23.20 5.08 -13.44
N VAL A 143 -22.42 6.08 -13.03
CA VAL A 143 -21.10 6.41 -13.56
C VAL A 143 -20.03 6.19 -12.50
N LEU A 144 -18.97 5.45 -12.85
CA LEU A 144 -17.78 5.24 -12.05
C LEU A 144 -16.65 6.13 -12.52
N LEU A 145 -15.90 6.70 -11.57
CA LEU A 145 -14.59 7.31 -11.81
C LEU A 145 -13.54 6.54 -10.98
N ASP A 146 -12.65 5.81 -11.66
CA ASP A 146 -11.56 5.09 -11.01
C ASP A 146 -10.24 5.88 -11.21
N LEU A 147 -9.74 6.47 -10.12
CA LEU A 147 -8.57 7.33 -10.10
C LEU A 147 -7.32 6.55 -9.71
N ALA A 148 -6.22 6.76 -10.47
CA ALA A 148 -5.01 5.96 -10.39
C ALA A 148 -5.32 4.46 -10.51
N CYS A 149 -6.12 4.14 -11.54
CA CYS A 149 -6.75 2.84 -11.75
C CYS A 149 -5.74 1.70 -12.03
N GLY A 150 -4.48 2.04 -12.34
CA GLY A 150 -3.50 1.06 -12.79
C GLY A 150 -4.00 0.30 -14.02
N PRO A 151 -3.80 -1.02 -14.10
CA PRO A 151 -4.32 -1.84 -15.19
C PRO A 151 -5.80 -2.24 -14.99
N GLY A 152 -6.55 -1.49 -14.16
CA GLY A 152 -7.99 -1.66 -14.01
C GLY A 152 -8.45 -2.77 -13.07
N ARG A 153 -7.72 -3.05 -11.99
CA ARG A 153 -8.07 -4.11 -11.03
C ARG A 153 -9.45 -3.91 -10.39
N VAL A 154 -9.77 -2.68 -9.98
CA VAL A 154 -11.11 -2.35 -9.47
C VAL A 154 -12.04 -2.15 -10.65
N THR A 155 -11.65 -1.30 -11.61
CA THR A 155 -12.41 -0.95 -12.81
C THR A 155 -13.08 -2.17 -13.44
N LEU A 156 -12.29 -3.18 -13.85
CA LEU A 156 -12.76 -4.31 -14.65
C LEU A 156 -13.67 -5.26 -13.86
N ASP A 157 -13.45 -5.38 -12.55
CA ASP A 157 -14.20 -6.31 -11.72
C ASP A 157 -15.59 -5.77 -11.34
N ILE A 158 -15.79 -4.43 -11.37
CA ILE A 158 -17.10 -3.83 -11.07
C ILE A 158 -17.76 -3.10 -12.25
N ALA A 159 -17.10 -3.02 -13.40
CA ALA A 159 -17.58 -2.29 -14.58
C ALA A 159 -19.02 -2.65 -14.99
N ALA A 160 -19.41 -3.91 -14.82
CA ALA A 160 -20.75 -4.39 -15.16
C ALA A 160 -21.89 -3.75 -14.32
N SER A 161 -21.54 -3.11 -13.20
CA SER A 161 -22.49 -2.40 -12.33
C SER A 161 -22.74 -0.94 -12.77
N PHE A 162 -22.07 -0.48 -13.83
CA PHE A 162 -22.11 0.92 -14.28
C PHE A 162 -22.47 1.02 -15.77
N GLU A 163 -23.16 2.10 -16.13
CA GLU A 163 -23.39 2.43 -17.53
C GLU A 163 -22.10 2.92 -18.20
N HIS A 164 -21.32 3.72 -17.48
CA HIS A 164 -20.05 4.28 -17.96
C HIS A 164 -18.99 4.29 -16.86
N VAL A 165 -17.75 4.07 -17.25
CA VAL A 165 -16.59 4.09 -16.36
C VAL A 165 -15.49 4.99 -16.94
N HIS A 166 -15.05 5.99 -16.18
CA HIS A 166 -13.82 6.73 -16.44
C HIS A 166 -12.68 6.10 -15.63
N ALA A 167 -11.66 5.60 -16.30
CA ALA A 167 -10.49 5.01 -15.68
C ALA A 167 -9.25 5.86 -16.04
N ILE A 168 -8.62 6.43 -15.02
CA ILE A 168 -7.51 7.39 -15.19
C ILE A 168 -6.28 6.90 -14.44
N ASP A 169 -5.14 6.82 -15.13
CA ASP A 169 -3.84 6.53 -14.52
C ASP A 169 -2.74 7.37 -15.17
N LEU A 170 -1.71 7.68 -14.39
CA LEU A 170 -0.57 8.46 -14.83
C LEU A 170 0.32 7.67 -15.79
N GLU A 171 0.39 6.34 -15.64
CA GLU A 171 1.28 5.46 -16.39
C GLU A 171 0.59 4.92 -17.65
N ALA A 172 1.10 5.32 -18.81
CA ALA A 172 0.55 4.88 -20.10
C ALA A 172 0.58 3.35 -20.27
N GLU A 173 1.61 2.67 -19.75
CA GLU A 173 1.73 1.21 -19.82
C GLU A 173 0.63 0.52 -19.02
N MET A 174 0.22 1.08 -17.86
CA MET A 174 -0.89 0.59 -17.07
C MET A 174 -2.21 0.70 -17.82
N ILE A 175 -2.48 1.86 -18.41
CA ILE A 175 -3.68 2.10 -19.22
C ILE A 175 -3.74 1.13 -20.41
N GLU A 176 -2.62 0.93 -21.10
CA GLU A 176 -2.58 0.00 -22.23
C GLU A 176 -2.79 -1.46 -21.78
N ALA A 177 -2.23 -1.86 -20.65
CA ALA A 177 -2.47 -3.17 -20.07
C ALA A 177 -3.96 -3.33 -19.69
N GLY A 178 -4.58 -2.30 -19.11
CA GLY A 178 -6.00 -2.28 -18.77
C GLY A 178 -6.91 -2.41 -20.00
N ARG A 179 -6.57 -1.70 -21.10
CA ARG A 179 -7.31 -1.83 -22.37
C ARG A 179 -7.24 -3.24 -22.95
N ARG A 180 -6.06 -3.86 -22.93
CA ARG A 180 -5.92 -5.26 -23.39
C ARG A 180 -6.72 -6.22 -22.55
N GLU A 181 -6.69 -6.07 -21.23
CA GLU A 181 -7.43 -6.90 -20.32
C GLU A 181 -8.95 -6.69 -20.44
N ALA A 182 -9.42 -5.44 -20.63
CA ALA A 182 -10.81 -5.11 -20.92
C ALA A 182 -11.30 -5.80 -22.20
N ALA A 183 -10.51 -5.74 -23.27
CA ALA A 183 -10.82 -6.41 -24.54
C ALA A 183 -10.90 -7.94 -24.36
N HIS A 184 -9.96 -8.54 -23.62
CA HIS A 184 -9.95 -9.96 -23.32
C HIS A 184 -11.20 -10.40 -22.52
N ARG A 185 -11.65 -9.59 -21.56
CA ARG A 185 -12.86 -9.84 -20.75
C ARG A 185 -14.18 -9.41 -21.43
N GLY A 186 -14.12 -8.77 -22.59
CA GLY A 186 -15.29 -8.24 -23.28
C GLY A 186 -15.94 -7.02 -22.60
N VAL A 187 -15.22 -6.31 -21.75
CA VAL A 187 -15.67 -5.09 -21.08
C VAL A 187 -15.54 -3.91 -22.06
N ARG A 188 -16.63 -3.17 -22.32
CA ARG A 188 -16.70 -2.15 -23.38
C ARG A 188 -17.11 -0.76 -22.90
N ASN A 189 -17.55 -0.63 -21.67
CA ASN A 189 -18.09 0.60 -21.09
C ASN A 189 -17.03 1.41 -20.32
N VAL A 190 -15.74 1.20 -20.58
CA VAL A 190 -14.63 1.89 -19.90
C VAL A 190 -13.92 2.85 -20.84
N GLU A 191 -13.88 4.10 -20.47
CA GLU A 191 -13.04 5.13 -21.08
C GLU A 191 -11.72 5.23 -20.34
N TRP A 192 -10.65 4.83 -21.02
CA TRP A 192 -9.28 4.82 -20.46
C TRP A 192 -8.53 6.10 -20.83
N ARG A 193 -8.01 6.81 -19.81
CA ARG A 193 -7.27 8.07 -19.99
C ARG A 193 -5.91 8.01 -19.29
N VAL A 194 -4.86 8.45 -19.99
CA VAL A 194 -3.54 8.69 -19.38
C VAL A 194 -3.53 10.11 -18.84
N GLY A 195 -3.23 10.29 -17.56
CA GLY A 195 -3.16 11.61 -16.95
C GLY A 195 -3.10 11.55 -15.43
N ARG A 196 -2.82 12.70 -14.84
CA ARG A 196 -2.83 12.86 -13.38
C ARG A 196 -4.27 12.90 -12.86
N ALA A 197 -4.52 12.21 -11.75
CA ALA A 197 -5.81 12.24 -11.08
C ALA A 197 -6.23 13.67 -10.69
N GLU A 198 -5.25 14.46 -10.22
CA GLU A 198 -5.47 15.85 -9.81
C GLU A 198 -5.81 16.80 -10.96
N GLU A 199 -5.50 16.41 -12.20
CA GLU A 199 -5.75 17.19 -13.41
C GLU A 199 -6.95 16.67 -14.23
N ALA A 200 -7.63 15.64 -13.72
CA ALA A 200 -8.79 15.07 -14.38
C ALA A 200 -9.87 16.13 -14.66
N SER A 201 -10.35 16.15 -15.90
CA SER A 201 -11.49 16.99 -16.33
C SER A 201 -12.75 16.13 -16.34
N ILE A 202 -13.53 16.21 -15.26
CA ILE A 202 -14.79 15.53 -15.07
C ILE A 202 -15.85 16.61 -14.82
N ALA A 203 -17.03 16.43 -15.37
CA ALA A 203 -18.11 17.39 -15.16
C ALA A 203 -18.58 17.35 -13.68
N ALA A 204 -18.98 18.50 -13.16
CA ALA A 204 -19.55 18.58 -11.83
C ALA A 204 -20.82 17.70 -11.74
N GLU A 205 -21.03 17.08 -10.58
CA GLU A 205 -22.20 16.26 -10.26
C GLU A 205 -22.57 15.20 -11.33
N SER A 206 -21.54 14.59 -11.93
CA SER A 206 -21.70 13.60 -12.99
C SER A 206 -21.37 12.16 -12.59
N VAL A 207 -20.75 11.96 -11.41
CA VAL A 207 -20.22 10.67 -10.96
C VAL A 207 -21.01 10.15 -9.77
N ASP A 208 -21.35 8.86 -9.77
CA ASP A 208 -22.05 8.21 -8.66
C ASP A 208 -21.08 7.56 -7.66
N LEU A 209 -19.96 7.03 -8.15
CA LEU A 209 -18.93 6.44 -7.33
C LEU A 209 -17.53 6.83 -7.83
N ILE A 210 -16.68 7.27 -6.90
CA ILE A 210 -15.24 7.41 -7.13
C ILE A 210 -14.51 6.29 -6.39
N THR A 211 -13.62 5.58 -7.08
CA THR A 211 -12.74 4.57 -6.47
C THR A 211 -11.27 4.97 -6.59
N ILE A 212 -10.48 4.66 -5.54
CA ILE A 212 -9.02 4.86 -5.53
C ILE A 212 -8.42 3.63 -4.87
N GLY A 213 -7.87 2.72 -5.68
CA GLY A 213 -7.28 1.46 -5.21
C GLY A 213 -5.77 1.56 -5.01
N GLU A 214 -5.26 1.34 -3.80
CA GLU A 214 -3.82 1.29 -3.46
C GLU A 214 -3.02 2.57 -3.79
N ALA A 215 -3.69 3.70 -4.07
CA ALA A 215 -3.03 4.87 -4.63
C ALA A 215 -3.23 6.16 -3.84
N PHE A 216 -4.24 6.26 -2.97
CA PHE A 216 -4.63 7.53 -2.34
C PHE A 216 -3.49 8.20 -1.55
N HIS A 217 -2.61 7.42 -0.93
CA HIS A 217 -1.42 7.91 -0.24
C HIS A 217 -0.36 8.50 -1.18
N ARG A 218 -0.52 8.37 -2.49
CA ARG A 218 0.38 8.90 -3.54
C ARG A 218 -0.16 10.15 -4.21
N LEU A 219 -1.41 10.50 -3.98
CA LEU A 219 -2.10 11.63 -4.56
C LEU A 219 -2.04 12.86 -3.64
N ASP A 220 -2.29 14.03 -4.19
CA ASP A 220 -2.62 15.19 -3.38
C ASP A 220 -4.03 14.97 -2.78
N GLN A 221 -4.03 14.44 -1.56
CA GLN A 221 -5.25 13.98 -0.90
C GLN A 221 -6.28 15.10 -0.71
N VAL A 222 -5.80 16.32 -0.44
CA VAL A 222 -6.69 17.48 -0.26
C VAL A 222 -7.32 17.87 -1.59
N ALA A 223 -6.51 18.04 -2.62
CA ALA A 223 -6.99 18.40 -3.95
C ALA A 223 -7.96 17.34 -4.52
N ILE A 224 -7.68 16.04 -4.30
CA ILE A 224 -8.57 14.95 -4.75
C ILE A 224 -9.90 14.97 -4.00
N ILE A 225 -9.89 15.21 -2.68
CA ILE A 225 -11.11 15.29 -1.88
C ILE A 225 -11.98 16.48 -2.31
N GLU A 226 -11.39 17.66 -2.51
CA GLU A 226 -12.08 18.85 -2.99
C GLU A 226 -12.75 18.60 -4.36
N LYS A 227 -11.98 18.03 -5.29
CA LYS A 227 -12.50 17.66 -6.62
C LYS A 227 -13.55 16.55 -6.55
N ALA A 228 -13.41 15.58 -5.66
CA ALA A 228 -14.39 14.53 -5.49
C ALA A 228 -15.76 15.09 -5.05
N LEU A 229 -15.76 16.09 -4.17
CA LEU A 229 -16.99 16.79 -3.77
C LEU A 229 -17.65 17.54 -4.95
N ASP A 230 -16.86 18.09 -5.88
CA ASP A 230 -17.39 18.74 -7.09
C ASP A 230 -17.92 17.69 -8.09
N TRP A 231 -17.19 16.63 -8.35
CA TRP A 231 -17.54 15.61 -9.36
C TRP A 231 -18.69 14.70 -8.98
N LEU A 232 -18.81 14.40 -7.67
CA LEU A 232 -19.87 13.51 -7.18
C LEU A 232 -21.24 14.17 -7.26
N LYS A 233 -22.21 13.41 -7.74
CA LYS A 233 -23.63 13.76 -7.59
C LYS A 233 -24.00 13.86 -6.11
N PRO A 234 -25.06 14.62 -5.73
CA PRO A 234 -25.65 14.53 -4.41
C PRO A 234 -25.96 13.07 -4.05
N GLY A 235 -25.50 12.60 -2.90
CA GLY A 235 -25.61 11.19 -2.48
C GLY A 235 -24.61 10.23 -3.11
N GLY A 236 -23.76 10.67 -4.05
CA GLY A 236 -22.64 9.89 -4.58
C GLY A 236 -21.56 9.63 -3.54
N SER A 237 -20.67 8.70 -3.81
CA SER A 237 -19.69 8.24 -2.81
C SER A 237 -18.27 8.19 -3.33
N ILE A 238 -17.29 8.37 -2.42
CA ILE A 238 -15.88 8.08 -2.64
C ILE A 238 -15.48 6.86 -1.82
N ALA A 239 -14.74 5.93 -2.43
CA ALA A 239 -14.21 4.75 -1.77
C ALA A 239 -12.70 4.63 -1.99
N ILE A 240 -11.96 4.57 -0.89
CA ILE A 240 -10.51 4.40 -0.87
C ILE A 240 -10.23 2.96 -0.46
N LEU A 241 -9.73 2.17 -1.43
CA LEU A 241 -9.45 0.74 -1.21
C LEU A 241 -7.98 0.54 -0.87
N GLY A 242 -7.72 -0.43 0.00
CA GLY A 242 -6.37 -0.83 0.37
C GLY A 242 -6.27 -2.33 0.62
N THR A 243 -5.09 -2.88 0.30
CA THR A 243 -4.67 -4.21 0.73
C THR A 243 -3.49 -4.06 1.68
N TYR A 244 -3.40 -4.95 2.67
CA TYR A 244 -2.18 -5.06 3.46
C TYR A 244 -1.18 -5.87 2.64
N SER A 245 -0.14 -5.21 2.17
CA SER A 245 0.85 -5.79 1.27
C SER A 245 1.71 -6.87 1.95
N ILE A 246 2.49 -7.63 1.15
CA ILE A 246 3.56 -8.51 1.65
C ILE A 246 4.52 -7.79 2.61
N LEU A 247 4.66 -6.46 2.44
CA LEU A 247 5.48 -5.63 3.31
C LEU A 247 4.78 -5.22 4.62
N ALA A 248 3.60 -5.78 4.95
CA ALA A 248 2.87 -5.54 6.19
C ALA A 248 2.47 -6.86 6.84
N GLY A 249 2.16 -6.83 8.15
CA GLY A 249 1.80 -8.03 8.92
C GLY A 249 2.94 -8.55 9.78
N GLY A 250 2.66 -9.50 10.66
CA GLY A 250 3.57 -10.04 11.67
C GLY A 250 4.11 -11.44 11.37
N GLU A 251 3.79 -12.01 10.22
CA GLU A 251 4.29 -13.32 9.83
C GLU A 251 5.82 -13.29 9.65
N ALA A 252 6.52 -14.29 10.20
CA ALA A 252 7.99 -14.32 10.22
C ALA A 252 8.61 -14.20 8.81
N TRP A 253 8.00 -14.79 7.81
CA TRP A 253 8.47 -14.68 6.43
C TRP A 253 8.33 -13.26 5.87
N LYS A 254 7.29 -12.53 6.25
CA LYS A 254 7.11 -11.12 5.87
C LYS A 254 8.15 -10.22 6.54
N GLU A 255 8.54 -10.53 7.79
CA GLU A 255 9.62 -9.82 8.47
C GLU A 255 10.94 -9.99 7.73
N ALA A 256 11.23 -11.22 7.27
CA ALA A 256 12.41 -11.49 6.46
C ALA A 256 12.38 -10.71 5.14
N VAL A 257 11.23 -10.69 4.42
CA VAL A 257 11.05 -9.90 3.20
C VAL A 257 11.29 -8.41 3.47
N ARG A 258 10.72 -7.86 4.55
CA ARG A 258 10.91 -6.45 4.93
C ARG A 258 12.37 -6.10 5.22
N ALA A 259 13.08 -6.99 5.92
CA ALA A 259 14.49 -6.78 6.23
C ALA A 259 15.33 -6.70 4.94
N VAL A 260 15.10 -7.62 4.00
CA VAL A 260 15.77 -7.61 2.69
C VAL A 260 15.38 -6.37 1.88
N ALA A 261 14.08 -6.07 1.77
CA ALA A 261 13.60 -4.90 1.04
C ALA A 261 14.22 -3.61 1.58
N ARG A 262 14.23 -3.42 2.91
CA ARG A 262 14.86 -2.26 3.57
C ARG A 262 16.34 -2.14 3.21
N HIS A 263 17.07 -3.23 3.28
CA HIS A 263 18.51 -3.26 3.00
C HIS A 263 18.82 -2.76 1.57
N TRP A 264 18.05 -3.18 0.57
CA TRP A 264 18.28 -2.80 -0.82
C TRP A 264 17.72 -1.44 -1.18
N MET A 265 16.56 -1.09 -0.63
CA MET A 265 15.96 0.23 -0.83
C MET A 265 16.84 1.36 -0.29
N THR A 266 17.49 1.19 0.87
CA THR A 266 18.43 2.20 1.41
C THR A 266 19.69 2.38 0.56
N ARG A 267 19.98 1.44 -0.33
CA ARG A 267 21.07 1.55 -1.32
C ARG A 267 20.62 2.16 -2.64
N ALA A 268 19.40 1.85 -3.05
CA ALA A 268 18.84 2.31 -4.32
C ALA A 268 18.38 3.77 -4.27
N PHE A 269 17.89 4.22 -3.12
CA PHE A 269 17.30 5.54 -2.99
C PHE A 269 18.17 6.47 -2.13
N PRO A 270 18.27 7.77 -2.48
CA PRO A 270 19.02 8.74 -1.69
C PRO A 270 18.38 8.91 -0.30
N ALA A 271 19.19 9.35 0.68
CA ALA A 271 18.68 9.70 2.00
C ALA A 271 17.56 10.75 1.89
N GLY A 272 16.50 10.60 2.67
CA GLY A 272 15.35 11.50 2.67
C GLY A 272 14.30 11.24 1.58
N TRP A 273 14.50 10.23 0.68
CA TRP A 273 13.47 9.90 -0.34
C TRP A 273 12.12 9.54 0.28
N ALA A 274 12.14 9.05 1.51
CA ALA A 274 10.97 8.68 2.28
C ALA A 274 10.20 9.88 2.83
N ASP A 275 10.88 11.00 3.11
CA ASP A 275 10.30 12.23 3.68
C ASP A 275 9.31 12.90 2.76
N ALA A 276 9.47 12.65 1.49
CA ALA A 276 8.62 13.19 0.45
C ALA A 276 7.12 12.86 0.60
N ARG A 277 6.77 11.92 1.48
CA ARG A 277 5.40 11.55 1.84
C ARG A 277 5.07 11.84 3.30
N ALA A 278 5.98 12.48 4.01
CA ALA A 278 5.73 12.90 5.38
C ALA A 278 4.51 13.82 5.43
N GLY A 279 3.47 13.39 6.14
CA GLY A 279 2.21 14.11 6.25
C GLY A 279 1.04 13.55 5.44
N ALA A 280 1.26 12.66 4.45
CA ALA A 280 0.14 11.98 3.81
C ALA A 280 -0.59 11.08 4.81
N ALA A 281 -1.93 11.13 4.84
CA ALA A 281 -2.72 10.19 5.60
C ALA A 281 -2.58 8.80 5.00
N VAL A 282 -2.33 7.81 5.85
CA VAL A 282 -2.18 6.40 5.44
C VAL A 282 -3.00 5.51 6.35
N GLY A 283 -3.71 4.58 5.74
CA GLY A 283 -4.54 3.60 6.42
C GLY A 283 -5.98 4.04 6.70
N PRO A 284 -6.85 3.07 7.01
CA PRO A 284 -8.30 3.27 7.07
C PRO A 284 -8.76 4.36 8.02
N ASP A 285 -8.18 4.41 9.22
CA ASP A 285 -8.56 5.40 10.24
C ASP A 285 -8.14 6.83 9.85
N ALA A 286 -7.00 6.98 9.18
CA ALA A 286 -6.55 8.27 8.68
C ALA A 286 -7.43 8.74 7.52
N PHE A 287 -7.78 7.85 6.59
CA PHE A 287 -8.71 8.14 5.49
C PHE A 287 -10.10 8.50 6.03
N LYS A 288 -10.59 7.77 7.04
CA LYS A 288 -11.85 8.07 7.70
C LYS A 288 -11.85 9.50 8.28
N ARG A 289 -10.79 9.89 8.99
CA ARG A 289 -10.69 11.25 9.55
C ARG A 289 -10.67 12.33 8.45
N LEU A 290 -9.97 12.07 7.34
CA LEU A 290 -9.95 13.00 6.20
C LEU A 290 -11.32 13.18 5.60
N LEU A 291 -12.05 12.09 5.31
CA LEU A 291 -13.38 12.16 4.71
C LEU A 291 -14.38 12.87 5.65
N ILE A 292 -14.36 12.56 6.96
CA ILE A 292 -15.19 13.25 7.95
C ILE A 292 -14.84 14.75 8.00
N GLY A 293 -13.55 15.09 8.00
CA GLY A 293 -13.09 16.48 8.01
C GLY A 293 -13.49 17.27 6.77
N ALA A 294 -13.70 16.59 5.65
CA ALA A 294 -14.19 17.15 4.39
C ALA A 294 -15.71 17.09 4.24
N SER A 295 -16.44 16.84 5.32
CA SER A 295 -17.93 16.83 5.36
C SER A 295 -18.58 15.70 4.56
N PHE A 296 -17.86 14.60 4.27
CA PHE A 296 -18.53 13.38 3.82
C PHE A 296 -19.33 12.77 4.97
N MET A 297 -20.53 12.29 4.66
CA MET A 297 -21.43 11.61 5.59
C MET A 297 -21.26 10.09 5.50
N ASP A 298 -21.83 9.36 6.47
CA ASP A 298 -21.88 7.90 6.51
C ASP A 298 -20.49 7.26 6.29
N VAL A 299 -19.44 7.85 6.90
CA VAL A 299 -18.07 7.38 6.67
C VAL A 299 -17.83 6.06 7.39
N GLU A 300 -17.73 4.99 6.60
CA GLU A 300 -17.53 3.63 7.08
C GLU A 300 -16.16 3.05 6.66
N VAL A 301 -15.65 2.15 7.49
CA VAL A 301 -14.50 1.31 7.17
C VAL A 301 -14.97 -0.14 7.15
N ARG A 302 -14.67 -0.86 6.07
CA ARG A 302 -14.96 -2.28 5.92
C ARG A 302 -13.66 -3.04 5.70
N SER A 303 -13.53 -4.18 6.37
CA SER A 303 -12.36 -5.07 6.25
C SER A 303 -12.80 -6.48 5.90
N PHE A 304 -12.01 -7.12 5.05
CA PHE A 304 -12.19 -8.48 4.57
C PHE A 304 -10.86 -9.21 4.73
N ALA A 305 -10.93 -10.49 5.08
CA ALA A 305 -9.76 -11.33 5.21
C ALA A 305 -9.98 -12.65 4.47
N GLU A 306 -8.99 -13.04 3.68
CA GLU A 306 -9.00 -14.31 2.95
C GLU A 306 -7.67 -15.03 3.16
N PRO A 307 -7.67 -16.35 3.34
CA PRO A 307 -6.44 -17.13 3.38
C PRO A 307 -5.77 -17.07 2.00
N ARG A 308 -4.47 -16.87 1.99
CA ARG A 308 -3.65 -16.88 0.78
C ARG A 308 -2.35 -17.61 1.01
N ASP A 309 -2.00 -18.40 0.03
CA ASP A 309 -0.73 -19.09 -0.07
C ASP A 309 0.11 -18.42 -1.16
N TRP A 310 1.39 -18.24 -0.88
CA TRP A 310 2.35 -17.67 -1.80
C TRP A 310 3.45 -18.65 -2.09
N THR A 311 3.79 -18.81 -3.34
CA THR A 311 5.07 -19.38 -3.74
C THR A 311 6.17 -18.32 -3.64
N PHE A 312 7.42 -18.74 -3.63
CA PHE A 312 8.55 -17.81 -3.67
C PHE A 312 8.50 -16.92 -4.93
N ASP A 313 8.20 -17.49 -6.08
CA ASP A 313 8.11 -16.76 -7.35
C ASP A 313 6.98 -15.72 -7.34
N GLU A 314 5.86 -16.00 -6.68
CA GLU A 314 4.80 -15.01 -6.52
C GLU A 314 5.19 -13.88 -5.58
N ILE A 315 5.96 -14.16 -4.52
CA ILE A 315 6.50 -13.12 -3.63
C ILE A 315 7.45 -12.20 -4.42
N VAL A 316 8.40 -12.76 -5.16
CA VAL A 316 9.32 -11.99 -6.01
C VAL A 316 8.54 -11.19 -7.06
N GLY A 317 7.59 -11.82 -7.75
CA GLY A 317 6.76 -11.18 -8.76
C GLY A 317 5.91 -10.05 -8.21
N TYR A 318 5.33 -10.22 -7.01
CA TYR A 318 4.63 -9.15 -6.30
C TYR A 318 5.56 -7.96 -6.01
N LEU A 319 6.76 -8.21 -5.49
CA LEU A 319 7.73 -7.14 -5.18
C LEU A 319 8.19 -6.41 -6.45
N ARG A 320 8.40 -7.13 -7.57
CA ARG A 320 8.65 -6.54 -8.89
C ARG A 320 7.54 -5.60 -9.35
N SER A 321 6.31 -5.83 -8.93
CA SER A 321 5.16 -4.97 -9.28
C SER A 321 5.07 -3.70 -8.46
N THR A 322 5.97 -3.49 -7.47
CA THR A 322 5.96 -2.32 -6.60
C THR A 322 6.86 -1.21 -7.14
N SER A 323 6.52 0.04 -6.83
CA SER A 323 7.32 1.21 -7.21
C SER A 323 8.67 1.31 -6.50
N VAL A 324 8.96 0.44 -5.54
CA VAL A 324 10.16 0.52 -4.69
C VAL A 324 11.07 -0.71 -4.78
N CYS A 325 10.54 -1.85 -5.22
CA CYS A 325 11.30 -3.08 -5.38
C CYS A 325 11.26 -3.62 -6.82
N SER A 326 10.77 -2.83 -7.78
CA SER A 326 10.81 -3.20 -9.21
C SER A 326 12.23 -3.18 -9.77
N GLU A 327 12.44 -3.83 -10.91
CA GLU A 327 13.71 -3.76 -11.64
C GLU A 327 14.06 -2.32 -12.01
N GLY A 328 13.07 -1.52 -12.44
CA GLY A 328 13.27 -0.11 -12.74
C GLY A 328 13.69 0.71 -11.53
N ALA A 329 13.19 0.36 -10.33
CA ALA A 329 13.51 1.07 -9.08
C ALA A 329 14.88 0.69 -8.52
N LEU A 330 15.24 -0.59 -8.58
CA LEU A 330 16.50 -1.11 -8.02
C LEU A 330 17.64 -1.16 -9.04
N GLY A 331 17.35 -1.14 -10.35
CA GLY A 331 18.37 -1.21 -11.40
C GLY A 331 19.29 -2.42 -11.24
N ASP A 332 20.59 -2.21 -11.34
CA ASP A 332 21.62 -3.25 -11.19
C ASP A 332 21.61 -3.97 -9.83
N LEU A 333 20.95 -3.37 -8.83
CA LEU A 333 20.83 -3.99 -7.49
C LEU A 333 19.76 -5.08 -7.43
N PHE A 334 18.90 -5.20 -8.45
CA PHE A 334 17.75 -6.11 -8.42
C PHE A 334 18.17 -7.58 -8.28
N SER A 335 19.22 -8.02 -8.97
CA SER A 335 19.72 -9.39 -8.87
C SER A 335 20.19 -9.75 -7.46
N GLY A 336 20.87 -8.81 -6.79
CA GLY A 336 21.29 -8.96 -5.40
C GLY A 336 20.09 -8.98 -4.44
N PHE A 337 19.09 -8.17 -4.69
CA PHE A 337 17.83 -8.17 -3.94
C PHE A 337 17.11 -9.53 -4.03
N GLU A 338 16.96 -10.09 -5.22
CA GLU A 338 16.33 -11.40 -5.43
C GLU A 338 17.13 -12.52 -4.75
N ALA A 339 18.45 -12.52 -4.86
CA ALA A 339 19.33 -13.46 -4.16
C ALA A 339 19.17 -13.33 -2.64
N GLY A 340 19.12 -12.11 -2.11
CA GLY A 340 18.87 -11.85 -0.69
C GLY A 340 17.52 -12.37 -0.21
N LEU A 341 16.46 -12.26 -1.01
CA LEU A 341 15.16 -12.85 -0.70
C LEU A 341 15.23 -14.38 -0.63
N LYS A 342 15.92 -15.01 -1.61
CA LYS A 342 16.10 -16.45 -1.63
C LYS A 342 16.85 -16.96 -0.41
N ASP A 343 17.91 -16.27 -0.01
CA ASP A 343 18.69 -16.64 1.17
C ASP A 343 17.89 -16.45 2.46
N ALA A 344 17.13 -15.36 2.57
CA ALA A 344 16.34 -15.06 3.76
C ALA A 344 15.15 -15.99 3.95
N LEU A 345 14.45 -16.33 2.87
CA LEU A 345 13.24 -17.17 2.90
C LEU A 345 13.56 -18.67 2.83
N ARG A 346 14.74 -19.05 2.28
CA ARG A 346 15.17 -20.44 2.12
C ARG A 346 14.05 -21.37 1.61
N PRO A 347 13.43 -21.05 0.47
CA PRO A 347 12.28 -21.80 0.01
C PRO A 347 12.71 -23.21 -0.38
N ALA A 348 12.11 -24.24 0.26
CA ALA A 348 12.20 -25.61 -0.23
C ALA A 348 11.28 -25.77 -1.47
N GLU A 349 11.50 -26.82 -2.27
CA GLU A 349 10.61 -27.15 -3.38
C GLU A 349 9.18 -27.38 -2.86
N GLY A 350 8.20 -26.71 -3.47
CA GLY A 350 6.80 -26.77 -3.06
C GLY A 350 6.44 -26.05 -1.76
N HIS A 351 7.38 -25.31 -1.15
CA HIS A 351 7.08 -24.54 0.06
C HIS A 351 6.12 -23.40 -0.22
N LEU A 352 5.08 -23.29 0.60
CA LEU A 352 4.08 -22.21 0.56
C LEU A 352 4.20 -21.33 1.80
N PHE A 353 4.11 -20.02 1.58
CA PHE A 353 4.10 -19.00 2.61
C PHE A 353 2.65 -18.57 2.85
N HIS A 354 2.14 -18.88 4.04
CA HIS A 354 0.73 -18.67 4.39
C HIS A 354 0.50 -17.30 5.00
N GLU A 355 -0.61 -16.65 4.63
CA GLU A 355 -1.10 -15.45 5.28
C GLU A 355 -2.63 -15.38 5.31
N GLN A 356 -3.13 -14.49 6.18
CA GLN A 356 -4.48 -13.94 6.06
C GLN A 356 -4.37 -12.61 5.32
N LEU A 357 -4.58 -12.64 4.00
CA LEU A 357 -4.60 -11.42 3.20
C LEU A 357 -5.76 -10.54 3.65
N ARG A 358 -5.44 -9.35 4.14
CA ARG A 358 -6.44 -8.37 4.59
C ARG A 358 -6.60 -7.29 3.54
N CYS A 359 -7.84 -7.01 3.17
CA CYS A 359 -8.22 -5.96 2.26
C CYS A 359 -9.38 -5.16 2.86
N GLY A 360 -9.55 -3.93 2.43
CA GLY A 360 -10.65 -3.13 2.93
C GLY A 360 -10.89 -1.89 2.10
N PHE A 361 -11.93 -1.16 2.46
CA PHE A 361 -12.18 0.17 1.94
C PHE A 361 -12.66 1.11 3.05
N THR A 362 -12.37 2.38 2.87
CA THR A 362 -12.99 3.49 3.58
C THR A 362 -13.87 4.22 2.60
N MET A 363 -15.15 4.34 2.89
CA MET A 363 -16.15 4.94 2.00
C MET A 363 -16.85 6.09 2.71
N GLY A 364 -17.07 7.19 2.00
CA GLY A 364 -17.86 8.33 2.48
C GLY A 364 -18.82 8.80 1.40
N ARG A 365 -19.96 9.35 1.79
CA ARG A 365 -21.03 9.82 0.92
C ARG A 365 -21.09 11.34 0.88
N LYS A 366 -21.19 11.93 -0.32
CA LYS A 366 -21.51 13.36 -0.47
C LYS A 366 -22.91 13.61 0.04
N GLN A 367 -23.09 14.69 0.80
CA GLN A 367 -24.40 15.11 1.30
C GLN A 367 -25.38 15.28 0.14
N THR A 368 -26.62 14.82 0.32
CA THR A 368 -27.72 15.22 -0.53
C THR A 368 -28.11 16.64 -0.14
N ASP A 369 -28.31 17.53 -1.11
CA ASP A 369 -28.80 18.86 -0.77
C ASP A 369 -30.05 18.74 0.12
N PRO A 370 -30.09 19.44 1.24
CA PRO A 370 -31.35 19.54 1.95
C PRO A 370 -32.35 20.18 0.99
N HIS A 371 -33.46 19.49 0.73
CA HIS A 371 -34.53 19.88 -0.19
C HIS A 371 -34.71 21.38 -0.38
N PRO A 372 -35.05 21.83 -1.63
CA PRO A 372 -35.42 23.20 -1.88
C PRO A 372 -36.66 23.62 -1.08
#